data_880e539eae7d76ad009e8462d8ce5744
#
_entry.id   880e539eae7d76ad009e8462d8ce5744
#
_cell.length_a   1.000
_cell.length_b   1.000
_cell.length_c   1.000
_cell.angle_alpha   90.00
_cell.angle_beta   90.00
_cell.angle_gamma   90.00
#
_symmetry.space_group_name_H-M   'P 1'
#
loop_
_entity.id
_entity.type
_entity.pdbx_description
1 polymer ?
#
loop_
_entity_poly.entity_id
_entity_poly.type
_entity_poly.pdbx_seq_one_letter_code
_entity_poly.pdbx_strand_id
1 'polypeptide(L)'
;LIELEDIEEGGRILVPMDRVPKLGLRPAGTYLDEIKQELASEFEPPLESEDARQLLVQELVNEGSPNGLAKALKRLHLARQTGGLSREEEQTRRKIRSWLAAEVALARDCTRAEAQALITRVLQETMAAHHRKEKEEAKERRRAAKAEAKREAAEAAKQEESTSG
;
A
#
# COMPACT_ATOMS: atom_id res chain seq x y z
N LEU A 1 14.38 6.08 -34.43
CA LEU A 1 13.77 7.04 -33.51
C LEU A 1 12.41 6.53 -33.06
N ILE A 2 12.09 6.67 -31.79
CA ILE A 2 10.76 6.48 -31.24
C ILE A 2 10.23 7.86 -30.86
N GLU A 3 8.99 8.16 -31.24
CA GLU A 3 8.28 9.35 -30.79
C GLU A 3 7.56 9.03 -29.48
N LEU A 4 7.85 9.82 -28.44
CA LEU A 4 7.18 9.76 -27.16
C LEU A 4 6.31 11.00 -27.01
N GLU A 5 5.10 10.83 -26.54
CA GLU A 5 4.20 11.92 -26.20
C GLU A 5 4.05 12.01 -24.68
N ASP A 6 4.28 13.20 -24.14
CA ASP A 6 3.96 13.47 -22.75
C ASP A 6 2.45 13.53 -22.57
N ILE A 7 1.94 12.64 -21.72
CA ILE A 7 0.49 12.50 -21.51
C ILE A 7 -0.10 13.66 -20.70
N GLU A 8 0.73 14.37 -19.95
CA GLU A 8 0.29 15.49 -19.09
C GLU A 8 0.37 16.84 -19.82
N GLU A 9 1.48 17.07 -20.49
CA GLU A 9 1.78 18.34 -21.14
C GLU A 9 1.58 18.33 -22.68
N GLY A 10 1.39 17.17 -23.27
CA GLY A 10 1.19 17.00 -24.72
C GLY A 10 2.45 17.26 -25.55
N GLY A 11 3.61 17.31 -24.90
CA GLY A 11 4.90 17.48 -25.55
C GLY A 11 5.33 16.20 -26.27
N ARG A 12 6.03 16.35 -27.42
CA ARG A 12 6.59 15.22 -28.17
C ARG A 12 8.09 15.24 -28.14
N ILE A 13 8.69 14.09 -27.86
CA ILE A 13 10.13 13.92 -27.78
C ILE A 13 10.52 12.75 -28.71
N LEU A 14 11.54 12.96 -29.54
CA LEU A 14 12.12 11.91 -30.37
C LEU A 14 13.31 11.29 -29.65
N VAL A 15 13.24 10.00 -29.39
CA VAL A 15 14.30 9.23 -28.70
C VAL A 15 14.94 8.24 -29.65
N PRO A 16 16.29 8.22 -29.74
CA PRO A 16 17.00 7.18 -30.46
C PRO A 16 16.73 5.78 -29.87
N MET A 17 16.50 4.80 -30.73
CA MET A 17 16.19 3.41 -30.33
C MET A 17 17.21 2.80 -29.38
N ASP A 18 18.48 3.11 -29.56
CA ASP A 18 19.62 2.65 -28.73
C ASP A 18 19.62 3.26 -27.33
N ARG A 19 18.90 4.35 -27.12
CA ARG A 19 18.76 4.99 -25.82
C ARG A 19 17.54 4.53 -25.03
N VAL A 20 16.56 3.90 -25.66
CA VAL A 20 15.32 3.44 -25.03
C VAL A 20 15.57 2.59 -23.77
N PRO A 21 16.45 1.58 -23.77
CA PRO A 21 16.74 0.79 -22.57
C PRO A 21 17.42 1.60 -21.46
N LYS A 22 18.26 2.55 -21.83
CA LYS A 22 19.00 3.41 -20.88
C LYS A 22 18.09 4.41 -20.16
N LEU A 23 17.00 4.80 -20.80
CA LEU A 23 16.01 5.71 -20.25
C LEU A 23 14.93 4.97 -19.41
N GLY A 24 15.03 3.64 -19.28
CA GLY A 24 14.05 2.86 -18.55
C GLY A 24 12.65 2.83 -19.21
N LEU A 25 12.56 3.17 -20.50
CA LEU A 25 11.30 3.14 -21.22
C LEU A 25 10.86 1.69 -21.45
N ARG A 26 9.60 1.43 -21.21
CA ARG A 26 8.99 0.12 -21.35
C ARG A 26 7.60 0.23 -22.01
N PRO A 27 7.09 -0.84 -22.61
CA PRO A 27 5.71 -0.88 -23.11
C PRO A 27 4.72 -0.67 -21.97
N ALA A 28 3.71 0.15 -22.20
CA ALA A 28 2.62 0.34 -21.25
C ALA A 28 1.92 -1.00 -20.98
N GLY A 29 1.52 -1.22 -19.72
CA GLY A 29 0.80 -2.42 -19.32
C GLY A 29 1.64 -3.65 -19.00
N THR A 30 2.94 -3.63 -19.23
CA THR A 30 3.84 -4.74 -18.89
C THR A 30 3.70 -5.16 -17.41
N TYR A 31 3.45 -4.22 -16.52
CA TYR A 31 3.37 -4.43 -15.07
C TYR A 31 1.97 -4.32 -14.49
N LEU A 32 0.93 -4.37 -15.32
CA LEU A 32 -0.46 -4.21 -14.84
C LEU A 32 -0.85 -5.25 -13.79
N ASP A 33 -0.45 -6.49 -13.97
CA ASP A 33 -0.77 -7.57 -13.03
C ASP A 33 0.02 -7.43 -11.73
N GLU A 34 1.28 -6.99 -11.81
CA GLU A 34 2.09 -6.69 -10.62
C GLU A 34 1.51 -5.53 -9.80
N ILE A 35 1.08 -4.45 -10.46
CA ILE A 35 0.40 -3.32 -9.82
C ILE A 35 -0.87 -3.80 -9.09
N LYS A 36 -1.70 -4.59 -9.76
CA LYS A 36 -2.94 -5.13 -9.18
C LYS A 36 -2.65 -6.03 -8.00
N GLN A 37 -1.70 -6.95 -8.14
CA GLN A 37 -1.30 -7.88 -7.10
C GLN A 37 -0.77 -7.12 -5.89
N GLU A 38 0.08 -6.13 -6.09
CA GLU A 38 0.60 -5.31 -5.00
C GLU A 38 -0.50 -4.51 -4.29
N LEU A 39 -1.37 -3.83 -5.05
CA LEU A 39 -2.47 -3.06 -4.46
C LEU A 39 -3.47 -3.92 -3.68
N ALA A 40 -3.68 -5.17 -4.10
CA ALA A 40 -4.57 -6.14 -3.46
C ALA A 40 -3.91 -6.96 -2.34
N SER A 41 -2.58 -6.91 -2.21
CA SER A 41 -1.86 -7.63 -1.15
C SER A 41 -2.14 -7.04 0.23
N GLU A 42 -1.86 -7.80 1.30
CA GLU A 42 -2.02 -7.31 2.67
C GLU A 42 -1.19 -6.04 2.91
N PHE A 43 -1.68 -5.17 3.78
CA PHE A 43 -0.89 -4.04 4.25
C PHE A 43 0.23 -4.53 5.15
N GLU A 44 1.43 -4.04 4.87
CA GLU A 44 2.55 -4.25 5.79
C GLU A 44 2.35 -3.42 7.06
N PRO A 45 2.90 -3.86 8.21
CA PRO A 45 2.79 -3.12 9.46
C PRO A 45 3.20 -1.65 9.30
N PRO A 46 2.57 -0.73 10.05
CA PRO A 46 2.98 0.66 10.04
C PRO A 46 4.44 0.80 10.49
N LEU A 47 5.13 1.78 9.91
CA LEU A 47 6.51 2.09 10.30
C LEU A 47 6.55 2.84 11.64
N GLU A 48 7.67 2.72 12.34
CA GLU A 48 7.86 3.26 13.69
C GLU A 48 7.73 4.79 13.77
N SER A 49 8.02 5.48 12.67
CA SER A 49 7.95 6.94 12.62
C SER A 49 7.52 7.47 11.24
N GLU A 50 7.10 8.74 11.23
CA GLU A 50 6.81 9.48 10.01
C GLU A 50 8.06 9.62 9.13
N ASP A 51 9.21 9.91 9.72
CA ASP A 51 10.48 10.06 9.01
C ASP A 51 10.88 8.75 8.30
N ALA A 52 10.74 7.61 8.98
CA ALA A 52 11.01 6.31 8.36
C ALA A 52 10.07 6.02 7.19
N ARG A 53 8.81 6.43 7.30
CA ARG A 53 7.84 6.31 6.21
C ARG A 53 8.19 7.21 5.04
N GLN A 54 8.55 8.46 5.29
CA GLN A 54 8.95 9.42 4.25
C GLN A 54 10.18 8.92 3.49
N LEU A 55 11.20 8.44 4.19
CA LEU A 55 12.41 7.85 3.59
C LEU A 55 12.05 6.68 2.67
N LEU A 56 11.31 5.70 3.16
CA LEU A 56 10.91 4.55 2.35
C LEU A 56 10.10 4.96 1.13
N VAL A 57 9.13 5.87 1.29
CA VAL A 57 8.32 6.36 0.17
C VAL A 57 9.21 7.06 -0.86
N GLN A 58 10.18 7.87 -0.41
CA GLN A 58 11.12 8.54 -1.31
C GLN A 58 11.99 7.55 -2.08
N GLU A 59 12.47 6.50 -1.44
CA GLU A 59 13.25 5.43 -2.10
C GLU A 59 12.41 4.73 -3.17
N LEU A 60 11.18 4.33 -2.85
CA LEU A 60 10.27 3.67 -3.79
C LEU A 60 9.89 4.58 -4.98
N VAL A 61 9.72 5.88 -4.73
CA VAL A 61 9.46 6.86 -5.79
C VAL A 61 10.68 7.06 -6.69
N ASN A 62 11.87 7.12 -6.09
CA ASN A 62 13.13 7.28 -6.84
C ASN A 62 13.46 6.03 -7.68
N GLU A 63 13.12 4.85 -7.19
CA GLU A 63 13.21 3.61 -7.97
C GLU A 63 12.34 3.66 -9.23
N GLY A 64 11.16 4.29 -9.12
CA GLY A 64 10.26 4.54 -10.23
C GLY A 64 9.61 3.28 -10.83
N SER A 65 9.77 2.10 -10.20
CA SER A 65 9.10 0.89 -10.64
C SER A 65 7.60 0.96 -10.36
N PRO A 66 6.73 0.44 -11.23
CA PRO A 66 5.29 0.43 -10.98
C PRO A 66 4.91 -0.30 -9.70
N ASN A 67 5.63 -1.36 -9.35
CA ASN A 67 5.44 -2.10 -8.11
C ASN A 67 5.86 -1.25 -6.89
N GLY A 68 7.01 -0.56 -6.96
CA GLY A 68 7.46 0.38 -5.92
C GLY A 68 6.47 1.52 -5.70
N LEU A 69 5.95 2.09 -6.79
CA LEU A 69 4.89 3.11 -6.73
C LEU A 69 3.60 2.59 -6.09
N ALA A 70 3.19 1.36 -6.39
CA ALA A 70 2.02 0.73 -5.78
C ALA A 70 2.23 0.49 -4.27
N LYS A 71 3.42 0.04 -3.85
CA LYS A 71 3.80 -0.08 -2.43
C LYS A 71 3.77 1.27 -1.71
N ALA A 72 4.38 2.29 -2.31
CA ALA A 72 4.37 3.65 -1.75
C ALA A 72 2.93 4.18 -1.59
N LEU A 73 2.07 3.98 -2.58
CA LEU A 73 0.67 4.37 -2.50
C LEU A 73 -0.08 3.66 -1.37
N LYS A 74 0.14 2.35 -1.17
CA LYS A 74 -0.43 1.59 -0.05
C LYS A 74 0.02 2.11 1.30
N ARG A 75 1.33 2.36 1.47
CA ARG A 75 1.89 2.94 2.71
C ARG A 75 1.22 4.26 3.07
N LEU A 76 1.13 5.16 2.10
CA LEU A 76 0.48 6.45 2.29
C LEU A 76 -1.05 6.32 2.50
N HIS A 77 -1.68 5.34 1.86
CA HIS A 77 -3.11 5.08 2.07
C HIS A 77 -3.40 4.60 3.50
N LEU A 78 -2.62 3.65 4.02
CA LEU A 78 -2.73 3.16 5.40
C LEU A 78 -2.50 4.31 6.39
N ALA A 79 -1.41 5.05 6.23
CA ALA A 79 -1.08 6.17 7.13
C ALA A 79 -2.19 7.23 7.18
N ARG A 80 -2.81 7.53 6.03
CA ARG A 80 -3.95 8.46 5.96
C ARG A 80 -5.15 7.99 6.80
N GLN A 81 -5.39 6.69 6.86
CA GLN A 81 -6.51 6.12 7.61
C GLN A 81 -6.23 6.02 9.12
N THR A 82 -4.97 5.87 9.51
CA THR A 82 -4.59 5.59 10.90
C THR A 82 -4.10 6.81 11.67
N GLY A 83 -3.39 7.73 11.06
CA GLY A 83 -2.78 8.85 11.76
C GLY A 83 -2.77 10.18 10.97
N GLY A 84 -3.19 10.14 9.71
CA GLY A 84 -3.10 11.28 8.81
C GLY A 84 -1.78 11.33 8.03
N LEU A 85 -1.72 12.26 7.09
CA LEU A 85 -0.55 12.53 6.25
C LEU A 85 -0.14 13.99 6.42
N SER A 86 1.16 14.25 6.32
CA SER A 86 1.66 15.61 6.13
C SER A 86 1.21 16.16 4.77
N ARG A 87 1.32 17.48 4.60
CA ARG A 87 0.97 18.11 3.31
C ARG A 87 1.81 17.56 2.16
N GLU A 88 3.08 17.30 2.41
CA GLU A 88 4.02 16.77 1.41
C GLU A 88 3.69 15.34 1.04
N GLU A 89 3.38 14.50 2.02
CA GLU A 89 2.95 13.12 1.80
C GLU A 89 1.64 13.05 1.01
N GLU A 90 0.68 13.94 1.30
CA GLU A 90 -0.57 13.99 0.54
C GLU A 90 -0.33 14.41 -0.92
N GLN A 91 0.59 15.35 -1.19
CA GLN A 91 0.99 15.70 -2.55
C GLN A 91 1.67 14.53 -3.26
N THR A 92 2.59 13.83 -2.59
CA THR A 92 3.28 12.65 -3.11
C THR A 92 2.27 11.54 -3.43
N ARG A 93 1.33 11.27 -2.52
CA ARG A 93 0.26 10.31 -2.73
C ARG A 93 -0.58 10.61 -3.98
N ARG A 94 -0.93 11.87 -4.20
CA ARG A 94 -1.69 12.31 -5.40
C ARG A 94 -0.89 12.10 -6.66
N LYS A 95 0.40 12.43 -6.67
CA LYS A 95 1.29 12.22 -7.82
C LYS A 95 1.41 10.74 -8.16
N ILE A 96 1.73 9.89 -7.18
CA ILE A 96 1.85 8.44 -7.39
C ILE A 96 0.54 7.87 -7.95
N ARG A 97 -0.60 8.27 -7.38
CA ARG A 97 -1.91 7.83 -7.87
C ARG A 97 -2.16 8.25 -9.31
N SER A 98 -1.76 9.47 -9.70
CA SER A 98 -1.87 9.96 -11.08
C SER A 98 -1.00 9.13 -12.03
N TRP A 99 0.24 8.85 -11.66
CA TRP A 99 1.15 8.04 -12.48
C TRP A 99 0.66 6.60 -12.67
N LEU A 100 0.25 5.94 -11.59
CA LEU A 100 -0.33 4.59 -11.68
C LEU A 100 -1.64 4.57 -12.49
N ALA A 101 -2.46 5.62 -12.38
CA ALA A 101 -3.69 5.72 -13.17
C ALA A 101 -3.39 5.89 -14.66
N ALA A 102 -2.35 6.63 -15.03
CA ALA A 102 -1.92 6.75 -16.42
C ALA A 102 -1.45 5.39 -16.97
N GLU A 103 -0.64 4.65 -16.22
CA GLU A 103 -0.18 3.30 -16.59
C GLU A 103 -1.36 2.33 -16.78
N VAL A 104 -2.29 2.32 -15.84
CA VAL A 104 -3.48 1.45 -15.89
C VAL A 104 -4.41 1.85 -17.03
N ALA A 105 -4.59 3.14 -17.28
CA ALA A 105 -5.44 3.64 -18.35
C ALA A 105 -4.94 3.21 -19.73
N LEU A 106 -3.63 3.37 -19.98
CA LEU A 106 -2.99 2.91 -21.21
C LEU A 106 -3.05 1.38 -21.38
N ALA A 107 -2.82 0.64 -20.29
CA ALA A 107 -2.82 -0.81 -20.32
C ALA A 107 -4.20 -1.43 -20.56
N ARG A 108 -5.26 -0.75 -20.14
CA ARG A 108 -6.64 -1.24 -20.22
C ARG A 108 -7.49 -0.55 -21.27
N ASP A 109 -6.91 0.37 -22.01
CA ASP A 109 -7.63 1.20 -22.99
C ASP A 109 -8.89 1.85 -22.36
N CYS A 110 -8.69 2.46 -21.20
CA CYS A 110 -9.74 3.15 -20.46
C CYS A 110 -9.33 4.58 -20.12
N THR A 111 -10.26 5.38 -19.67
CA THR A 111 -9.99 6.76 -19.23
C THR A 111 -9.20 6.79 -17.92
N ARG A 112 -8.45 7.87 -17.72
CA ARG A 112 -7.72 8.12 -16.45
C ARG A 112 -8.65 8.13 -15.25
N ALA A 113 -9.86 8.65 -15.39
CA ALA A 113 -10.88 8.67 -14.34
C ALA A 113 -11.33 7.25 -13.96
N GLU A 114 -11.56 6.38 -14.94
CA GLU A 114 -11.89 4.97 -14.71
C GLU A 114 -10.73 4.22 -14.05
N ALA A 115 -9.49 4.45 -14.49
CA ALA A 115 -8.30 3.89 -13.87
C ALA A 115 -8.14 4.33 -12.40
N GLN A 116 -8.36 5.62 -12.10
CA GLN A 116 -8.34 6.13 -10.74
C GLN A 116 -9.44 5.51 -9.86
N ALA A 117 -10.63 5.31 -10.41
CA ALA A 117 -11.73 4.65 -9.72
C ALA A 117 -11.40 3.18 -9.41
N LEU A 118 -10.76 2.47 -10.34
CA LEU A 118 -10.29 1.09 -10.13
C LEU A 118 -9.26 1.00 -9.02
N ILE A 119 -8.23 1.84 -9.04
CA ILE A 119 -7.20 1.89 -7.99
C ILE A 119 -7.83 2.18 -6.63
N THR A 120 -8.74 3.15 -6.57
CA THR A 120 -9.44 3.52 -5.33
C THR A 120 -10.25 2.34 -4.78
N ARG A 121 -10.99 1.65 -5.64
CA ARG A 121 -11.79 0.49 -5.27
C ARG A 121 -10.94 -0.63 -4.70
N VAL A 122 -9.84 -1.00 -5.36
CA VAL A 122 -8.93 -2.04 -4.87
C VAL A 122 -8.36 -1.68 -3.51
N LEU A 123 -7.89 -0.45 -3.31
CA LEU A 123 -7.38 0.02 -2.02
C LEU A 123 -8.46 -0.02 -0.91
N GLN A 124 -9.69 0.33 -1.23
CA GLN A 124 -10.80 0.28 -0.27
C GLN A 124 -11.16 -1.16 0.12
N GLU A 125 -11.19 -2.09 -0.85
CA GLU A 125 -11.44 -3.51 -0.61
C GLU A 125 -10.33 -4.12 0.24
N THR A 126 -9.08 -3.82 -0.06
CA THR A 126 -7.91 -4.27 0.71
C THR A 126 -7.91 -3.70 2.12
N MET A 127 -8.29 -2.43 2.31
CA MET A 127 -8.43 -1.81 3.62
C MET A 127 -9.55 -2.45 4.44
N ALA A 128 -10.69 -2.72 3.82
CA ALA A 128 -11.79 -3.41 4.48
C ALA A 128 -11.42 -4.83 4.93
N ALA A 129 -10.61 -5.53 4.14
CA ALA A 129 -10.08 -6.84 4.51
C ALA A 129 -9.09 -6.74 5.69
N HIS A 130 -8.20 -5.76 5.66
CA HIS A 130 -7.25 -5.46 6.73
C HIS A 130 -7.96 -5.20 8.08
N HIS A 131 -8.94 -4.31 8.10
CA HIS A 131 -9.72 -4.03 9.31
C HIS A 131 -10.50 -5.24 9.84
N ARG A 132 -11.00 -6.10 8.96
CA ARG A 132 -11.65 -7.35 9.40
C ARG A 132 -10.65 -8.28 10.10
N LYS A 133 -9.45 -8.43 9.54
CA LYS A 133 -8.37 -9.24 10.11
C LYS A 133 -7.96 -8.72 11.47
N GLU A 134 -7.67 -7.42 11.61
CA GLU A 134 -7.33 -6.78 12.89
C GLU A 134 -8.41 -7.01 13.96
N LYS A 135 -9.67 -6.91 13.56
CA LYS A 135 -10.82 -7.10 14.48
C LYS A 135 -10.92 -8.54 14.99
N GLU A 136 -10.67 -9.52 14.14
CA GLU A 136 -10.66 -10.93 14.55
C GLU A 136 -9.43 -11.24 15.42
N GLU A 137 -8.25 -10.77 15.07
CA GLU A 137 -7.04 -10.91 15.90
C GLU A 137 -7.21 -10.26 17.29
N ALA A 138 -7.80 -9.06 17.35
CA ALA A 138 -8.09 -8.41 18.62
C ALA A 138 -9.08 -9.20 19.48
N LYS A 139 -10.07 -9.83 18.86
CA LYS A 139 -11.05 -10.67 19.54
C LYS A 139 -10.43 -11.97 20.05
N GLU A 140 -9.53 -12.57 19.28
CA GLU A 140 -8.79 -13.75 19.69
C GLU A 140 -7.84 -13.45 20.87
N ARG A 141 -7.09 -12.34 20.82
CA ARG A 141 -6.24 -11.88 21.94
C ARG A 141 -7.04 -11.66 23.21
N ARG A 142 -8.23 -11.04 23.10
CA ARG A 142 -9.11 -10.85 24.27
C ARG A 142 -9.63 -12.19 24.83
N ARG A 143 -9.94 -13.16 23.98
CA ARG A 143 -10.37 -14.49 24.42
C ARG A 143 -9.23 -15.25 25.10
N ALA A 144 -8.02 -15.20 24.54
CA ALA A 144 -6.84 -15.81 25.12
C ALA A 144 -6.50 -15.21 26.49
N ALA A 145 -6.46 -13.89 26.59
CA ALA A 145 -6.20 -13.20 27.87
C ALA A 145 -7.25 -13.52 28.94
N LYS A 146 -8.53 -13.62 28.56
CA LYS A 146 -9.60 -14.03 29.48
C LYS A 146 -9.47 -15.48 29.94
N ALA A 147 -9.04 -16.38 29.06
CA ALA A 147 -8.82 -17.78 29.39
C ALA A 147 -7.62 -17.95 30.34
N GLU A 148 -6.55 -17.20 30.10
CA GLU A 148 -5.35 -17.16 30.94
C GLU A 148 -5.67 -16.64 32.35
N ALA A 149 -6.33 -15.50 32.45
CA ALA A 149 -6.77 -14.95 33.73
C ALA A 149 -7.68 -15.91 34.51
N LYS A 150 -8.53 -16.67 33.85
CA LYS A 150 -9.39 -17.68 34.47
C LYS A 150 -8.57 -18.89 34.99
N ARG A 151 -7.50 -19.28 34.28
CA ARG A 151 -6.58 -20.34 34.75
C ARG A 151 -5.79 -19.92 35.97
N GLU A 152 -5.23 -18.71 35.95
CA GLU A 152 -4.49 -18.15 37.08
C GLU A 152 -5.35 -18.02 38.32
N ALA A 153 -6.59 -17.54 38.20
CA ALA A 153 -7.54 -17.44 39.29
C ALA A 153 -7.90 -18.83 39.86
N ALA A 154 -8.04 -19.83 38.99
CA ALA A 154 -8.33 -21.22 39.47
C ALA A 154 -7.12 -21.88 40.17
N GLU A 155 -5.91 -21.57 39.73
CA GLU A 155 -4.67 -22.04 40.35
C GLU A 155 -4.45 -21.36 41.73
N ALA A 156 -4.67 -20.07 41.82
CA ALA A 156 -4.59 -19.32 43.08
C ALA A 156 -5.60 -19.84 44.14
N ALA A 157 -6.84 -20.11 43.73
CA ALA A 157 -7.85 -20.68 44.60
C ALA A 157 -7.47 -22.08 45.12
N LYS A 158 -6.84 -22.92 44.32
CA LYS A 158 -6.34 -24.23 44.74
C LYS A 158 -5.18 -24.14 45.72
N GLN A 159 -4.31 -23.14 45.60
CA GLN A 159 -3.19 -22.92 46.52
C GLN A 159 -3.68 -22.43 47.89
N GLU A 160 -4.70 -21.59 47.96
CA GLU A 160 -5.30 -21.13 49.20
C GLU A 160 -5.99 -22.29 49.97
N GLU A 161 -6.66 -23.21 49.27
CA GLU A 161 -7.24 -24.40 49.92
C GLU A 161 -6.18 -25.35 50.47
N SER A 162 -5.02 -25.47 49.84
CA SER A 162 -3.95 -26.36 50.27
C SER A 162 -3.12 -25.82 51.43
N THR A 163 -3.16 -24.52 51.74
CA THR A 163 -2.45 -23.89 52.87
C THR A 163 -3.31 -23.76 54.10
N SER A 164 -4.62 -24.01 54.05
CA SER A 164 -5.55 -23.90 55.20
C SER A 164 -5.89 -25.25 55.87
N GLY A 165 -5.26 -26.33 55.49
CA GLY A 165 -5.37 -27.68 56.07
C GLY A 165 -4.11 -28.08 56.81
#